data_2189efb0e0d1dd13ac76e26c77585f23
#
_entry.id   2189efb0e0d1dd13ac76e26c77585f23
#
_cell.length_a   1.000
_cell.length_b   1.000
_cell.length_c   1.000
_cell.angle_alpha   90.00
_cell.angle_beta   90.00
_cell.angle_gamma   90.00
#
_symmetry.space_group_name_H-M   'P 1'
#
loop_
_entity.id
_entity.type
_entity.pdbx_description
1 polymer ?
#
loop_
_entity_poly.entity_id
_entity_poly.type
_entity_poly.pdbx_seq_one_letter_code
_entity_poly.pdbx_strand_id
1 'polypeptide(L)'
;KVRLTESEAAFIAMHIANGETDDSTMEETFAITKIIEDICNIVRVYFRIEMDADSSYYYRFITHLKYFARRVLRQEQYEDNSSTDLAEIIFAKYEEAYRCACKIGDYLSRKYHYQLLEEERMYLTIHIRLVVNKGSKMPLEKTPEKGGQNS
;
A
#
# COMPACT_ATOMS: atom_id res chain seq x y z
N LYS A 1 1.36 -4.13 -17.91
CA LYS A 1 1.11 -4.52 -16.55
C LYS A 1 2.39 -4.58 -15.76
N VAL A 2 2.42 -3.86 -14.66
CA VAL A 2 3.62 -3.80 -13.83
C VAL A 2 3.69 -5.02 -12.93
N ARG A 3 4.87 -5.59 -12.83
CA ARG A 3 5.10 -6.73 -11.96
C ARG A 3 6.07 -6.34 -10.88
N LEU A 4 5.97 -7.03 -9.75
CA LEU A 4 6.95 -6.89 -8.71
C LEU A 4 8.30 -7.38 -9.21
N THR A 5 9.36 -6.70 -8.78
CA THR A 5 10.69 -7.21 -9.05
C THR A 5 10.90 -8.49 -8.25
N GLU A 6 11.92 -9.24 -8.64
CA GLU A 6 12.24 -10.46 -7.93
C GLU A 6 12.58 -10.20 -6.48
N SER A 7 13.33 -9.13 -6.22
CA SER A 7 13.72 -8.81 -4.86
C SER A 7 12.53 -8.35 -4.02
N GLU A 8 11.58 -7.63 -4.64
CA GLU A 8 10.38 -7.21 -3.93
C GLU A 8 9.51 -8.41 -3.56
N ALA A 9 9.35 -9.33 -4.51
CA ALA A 9 8.56 -10.52 -4.24
C ALA A 9 9.20 -11.35 -3.13
N ALA A 10 10.53 -11.49 -3.15
CA ALA A 10 11.24 -12.23 -2.12
C ALA A 10 11.09 -11.55 -0.77
N PHE A 11 11.17 -10.21 -0.75
CA PHE A 11 11.01 -9.47 0.49
C PHE A 11 9.63 -9.71 1.10
N ILE A 12 8.59 -9.62 0.28
CA ILE A 12 7.23 -9.83 0.77
C ILE A 12 7.08 -11.25 1.30
N ALA A 13 7.55 -12.23 0.56
CA ALA A 13 7.42 -13.62 0.98
C ALA A 13 8.13 -13.85 2.30
N MET A 14 9.36 -13.34 2.45
CA MET A 14 10.11 -13.48 3.70
C MET A 14 9.41 -12.80 4.85
N HIS A 15 8.89 -11.59 4.59
CA HIS A 15 8.23 -10.84 5.63
C HIS A 15 6.99 -11.57 6.14
N ILE A 16 6.22 -12.14 5.25
CA ILE A 16 5.02 -12.88 5.64
C ILE A 16 5.41 -14.14 6.41
N ALA A 17 6.39 -14.86 5.92
CA ALA A 17 6.82 -16.09 6.58
C ALA A 17 7.31 -15.82 7.99
N ASN A 18 8.10 -14.75 8.18
CA ASN A 18 8.65 -14.44 9.49
C ASN A 18 7.59 -13.96 10.47
N GLY A 19 6.52 -13.36 9.97
CA GLY A 19 5.48 -12.85 10.84
C GLY A 19 4.28 -13.74 10.95
N GLU A 20 4.37 -14.92 10.41
CA GLU A 20 3.23 -15.82 10.39
C GLU A 20 2.91 -16.37 11.76
N THR A 21 1.62 -16.51 12.04
CA THR A 21 1.15 -17.09 13.28
C THR A 21 0.53 -18.45 12.99
N ASP A 22 0.23 -19.16 14.06
CA ASP A 22 -0.35 -20.48 13.93
C ASP A 22 -1.71 -20.49 13.29
N ASP A 23 -2.36 -19.34 13.22
CA ASP A 23 -3.72 -19.24 12.67
C ASP A 23 -3.76 -19.21 11.15
N SER A 24 -2.64 -19.06 10.50
CA SER A 24 -2.59 -18.89 9.06
C SER A 24 -2.41 -20.22 8.35
N THR A 25 -3.21 -20.43 7.32
CA THR A 25 -3.01 -21.59 6.45
C THR A 25 -2.14 -21.16 5.28
N MET A 26 -1.62 -22.16 4.56
CA MET A 26 -0.84 -21.89 3.35
C MET A 26 -1.68 -21.13 2.33
N GLU A 27 -2.96 -21.51 2.20
CA GLU A 27 -3.85 -20.84 1.27
C GLU A 27 -4.05 -19.39 1.65
N GLU A 28 -4.22 -19.11 2.95
CA GLU A 28 -4.38 -17.75 3.39
C GLU A 28 -3.12 -16.94 3.14
N THR A 29 -1.96 -17.54 3.35
CA THR A 29 -0.70 -16.87 3.10
C THR A 29 -0.56 -16.48 1.64
N PHE A 30 -0.91 -17.37 0.72
CA PHE A 30 -0.89 -17.06 -0.70
C PHE A 30 -1.85 -15.92 -1.03
N ALA A 31 -3.05 -15.97 -0.46
CA ALA A 31 -4.04 -14.93 -0.72
C ALA A 31 -3.59 -13.58 -0.19
N ILE A 32 -2.99 -13.56 1.00
CA ILE A 32 -2.44 -12.33 1.56
C ILE A 32 -1.36 -11.77 0.63
N THR A 33 -0.46 -12.62 0.17
CA THR A 33 0.61 -12.19 -0.72
C THR A 33 0.03 -11.58 -1.98
N LYS A 34 -1.02 -12.19 -2.54
CA LYS A 34 -1.64 -11.66 -3.75
C LYS A 34 -2.23 -10.29 -3.53
N ILE A 35 -2.91 -10.08 -2.41
CA ILE A 35 -3.47 -8.77 -2.11
C ILE A 35 -2.37 -7.74 -2.00
N ILE A 36 -1.28 -8.08 -1.28
CA ILE A 36 -0.18 -7.13 -1.13
C ILE A 36 0.42 -6.79 -2.48
N GLU A 37 0.65 -7.79 -3.33
CA GLU A 37 1.20 -7.54 -4.65
C GLU A 37 0.30 -6.63 -5.47
N ASP A 38 -0.99 -6.88 -5.42
CA ASP A 38 -1.93 -6.07 -6.20
C ASP A 38 -1.95 -4.63 -5.71
N ILE A 39 -1.96 -4.44 -4.38
CA ILE A 39 -1.96 -3.08 -3.83
C ILE A 39 -0.66 -2.36 -4.17
N CYS A 40 0.46 -3.04 -4.03
CA CYS A 40 1.74 -2.43 -4.38
C CYS A 40 1.80 -2.06 -5.85
N ASN A 41 1.22 -2.89 -6.73
CA ASN A 41 1.16 -2.56 -8.14
C ASN A 41 0.31 -1.33 -8.41
N ILE A 42 -0.81 -1.20 -7.70
CA ILE A 42 -1.65 -0.01 -7.86
C ILE A 42 -0.86 1.24 -7.50
N VAL A 43 -0.13 1.21 -6.38
CA VAL A 43 0.66 2.36 -5.95
C VAL A 43 1.77 2.65 -6.95
N ARG A 44 2.47 1.61 -7.38
CA ARG A 44 3.60 1.77 -8.30
C ARG A 44 3.16 2.37 -9.61
N VAL A 45 2.05 1.89 -10.14
CA VAL A 45 1.56 2.40 -11.42
C VAL A 45 1.02 3.81 -11.27
N TYR A 46 0.30 4.06 -10.18
CA TYR A 46 -0.32 5.36 -9.98
C TYR A 46 0.74 6.48 -9.89
N PHE A 47 1.82 6.21 -9.17
CA PHE A 47 2.85 7.23 -8.96
C PHE A 47 4.06 7.07 -9.86
N ARG A 48 4.12 5.99 -10.65
CA ARG A 48 5.23 5.73 -11.57
C ARG A 48 6.55 5.70 -10.82
N ILE A 49 6.59 4.87 -9.79
CA ILE A 49 7.78 4.75 -8.94
C ILE A 49 8.16 3.29 -8.80
N GLU A 50 9.37 3.07 -8.30
CA GLU A 50 9.81 1.79 -7.79
C GLU A 50 9.96 1.89 -6.29
N MET A 51 9.53 0.87 -5.59
CA MET A 51 9.67 0.88 -4.15
C MET A 51 11.05 0.37 -3.76
N ASP A 52 11.57 0.96 -2.70
CA ASP A 52 12.90 0.61 -2.20
C ASP A 52 12.77 -0.40 -1.08
N ALA A 53 13.10 -1.65 -1.37
CA ALA A 53 12.93 -2.73 -0.41
C ALA A 53 13.82 -2.57 0.82
N ASP A 54 14.85 -1.72 0.73
CA ASP A 54 15.71 -1.46 1.88
C ASP A 54 15.19 -0.35 2.78
N SER A 55 14.11 0.30 2.40
CA SER A 55 13.57 1.42 3.16
C SER A 55 12.71 0.94 4.32
N SER A 56 12.87 1.59 5.47
CA SER A 56 12.02 1.29 6.61
C SER A 56 10.56 1.68 6.35
N TYR A 57 10.33 2.65 5.48
CA TYR A 57 8.97 3.04 5.13
C TYR A 57 8.30 1.97 4.27
N TYR A 58 9.05 1.34 3.39
CA TYR A 58 8.53 0.21 2.65
C TYR A 58 8.23 -0.96 3.58
N TYR A 59 9.12 -1.23 4.51
CA TYR A 59 8.90 -2.30 5.49
C TYR A 59 7.61 -2.08 6.28
N ARG A 60 7.40 -0.85 6.74
CA ARG A 60 6.18 -0.53 7.49
C ARG A 60 4.94 -0.68 6.63
N PHE A 61 5.04 -0.27 5.37
CA PHE A 61 3.91 -0.40 4.46
C PHE A 61 3.53 -1.86 4.29
N ILE A 62 4.52 -2.73 4.03
CA ILE A 62 4.24 -4.14 3.84
C ILE A 62 3.68 -4.75 5.13
N THR A 63 4.23 -4.35 6.28
CA THR A 63 3.72 -4.86 7.56
C THR A 63 2.26 -4.48 7.74
N HIS A 64 1.92 -3.24 7.47
CA HIS A 64 0.54 -2.78 7.56
C HIS A 64 -0.35 -3.57 6.60
N LEU A 65 0.12 -3.74 5.36
CA LEU A 65 -0.68 -4.44 4.36
C LEU A 65 -0.90 -5.90 4.71
N LYS A 66 0.06 -6.53 5.37
CA LYS A 66 -0.11 -7.91 5.76
C LYS A 66 -1.31 -8.08 6.71
N TYR A 67 -1.36 -7.27 7.75
CA TYR A 67 -2.47 -7.37 8.68
C TYR A 67 -3.77 -6.89 8.07
N PHE A 68 -3.69 -5.87 7.23
CA PHE A 68 -4.85 -5.37 6.53
C PHE A 68 -5.43 -6.42 5.58
N ALA A 69 -4.57 -7.09 4.81
CA ALA A 69 -5.03 -8.11 3.87
C ALA A 69 -5.69 -9.27 4.60
N ARG A 70 -5.17 -9.62 5.78
CA ARG A 70 -5.80 -10.66 6.58
C ARG A 70 -7.22 -10.27 6.97
N ARG A 71 -7.41 -9.01 7.39
CA ARG A 71 -8.74 -8.54 7.73
C ARG A 71 -9.67 -8.58 6.53
N VAL A 72 -9.15 -8.20 5.37
CA VAL A 72 -9.95 -8.24 4.14
C VAL A 72 -10.43 -9.67 3.86
N LEU A 73 -9.52 -10.63 3.93
CA LEU A 73 -9.87 -12.01 3.63
C LEU A 73 -10.85 -12.58 4.63
N ARG A 74 -10.73 -12.19 5.89
CA ARG A 74 -11.60 -12.70 6.95
C ARG A 74 -12.84 -11.86 7.14
N GLN A 75 -12.98 -10.79 6.37
CA GLN A 75 -14.11 -9.87 6.48
C GLN A 75 -14.27 -9.33 7.90
N GLU A 76 -13.13 -9.03 8.52
CA GLU A 76 -13.11 -8.51 9.90
C GLU A 76 -12.89 -7.02 9.85
N GLN A 77 -13.86 -6.27 10.34
CA GLN A 77 -13.76 -4.83 10.43
C GLN A 77 -14.08 -4.39 11.84
N TYR A 78 -13.30 -3.46 12.34
CA TYR A 78 -13.52 -2.88 13.65
C TYR A 78 -13.88 -1.42 13.45
N GLU A 79 -15.08 -1.07 13.76
CA GLU A 79 -15.54 0.29 13.60
C GLU A 79 -14.99 1.17 14.71
N ASP A 80 -14.47 2.30 14.30
CA ASP A 80 -14.00 3.30 15.25
C ASP A 80 -14.44 4.65 14.72
N ASN A 81 -15.37 5.27 15.39
CA ASN A 81 -15.95 6.51 14.91
C ASN A 81 -15.19 7.74 15.38
N SER A 82 -14.02 7.57 15.94
CA SER A 82 -13.32 8.66 16.60
C SER A 82 -12.45 9.49 15.67
N SER A 83 -12.29 9.10 14.41
CA SER A 83 -11.24 9.68 13.55
C SER A 83 -11.74 10.52 12.41
N THR A 84 -13.02 10.86 12.36
CA THR A 84 -13.58 11.50 11.17
C THR A 84 -12.90 12.82 10.84
N ASP A 85 -12.71 13.68 11.85
CA ASP A 85 -12.10 14.98 11.60
C ASP A 85 -10.66 14.84 11.14
N LEU A 86 -9.93 13.92 11.76
CA LEU A 86 -8.54 13.70 11.38
C LEU A 86 -8.45 13.13 9.96
N ALA A 87 -9.36 12.24 9.61
CA ALA A 87 -9.37 11.66 8.28
C ALA A 87 -9.55 12.75 7.23
N GLU A 88 -10.48 13.67 7.46
CA GLU A 88 -10.71 14.73 6.50
C GLU A 88 -9.48 15.60 6.30
N ILE A 89 -8.78 15.90 7.39
CA ILE A 89 -7.56 16.69 7.30
C ILE A 89 -6.49 15.95 6.49
N ILE A 90 -6.32 14.67 6.74
CA ILE A 90 -5.33 13.87 6.04
C ILE A 90 -5.67 13.77 4.55
N PHE A 91 -6.93 13.53 4.23
CA PHE A 91 -7.35 13.41 2.82
C PHE A 91 -7.11 14.71 2.07
N ALA A 92 -7.42 15.84 2.70
CA ALA A 92 -7.20 17.13 2.05
C ALA A 92 -5.73 17.44 1.88
N LYS A 93 -4.92 17.07 2.85
CA LYS A 93 -3.49 17.38 2.81
C LYS A 93 -2.74 16.49 1.82
N TYR A 94 -3.13 15.23 1.71
CA TYR A 94 -2.42 14.27 0.88
C TYR A 94 -3.34 13.75 -0.22
N GLU A 95 -3.76 14.67 -1.07
CA GLU A 95 -4.82 14.38 -2.02
C GLU A 95 -4.47 13.26 -2.99
N GLU A 96 -3.25 13.24 -3.51
CA GLU A 96 -2.88 12.20 -4.46
C GLU A 96 -2.80 10.85 -3.81
N ALA A 97 -2.24 10.79 -2.59
CA ALA A 97 -2.22 9.53 -1.86
C ALA A 97 -3.63 9.07 -1.54
N TYR A 98 -4.51 10.01 -1.20
CA TYR A 98 -5.90 9.69 -0.95
C TYR A 98 -6.58 9.10 -2.19
N ARG A 99 -6.33 9.70 -3.35
CA ARG A 99 -6.92 9.18 -4.58
C ARG A 99 -6.43 7.78 -4.90
N CYS A 100 -5.15 7.54 -4.64
CA CYS A 100 -4.61 6.20 -4.80
C CYS A 100 -5.27 5.23 -3.84
N ALA A 101 -5.47 5.64 -2.60
CA ALA A 101 -6.15 4.80 -1.62
C ALA A 101 -7.58 4.49 -2.07
N CYS A 102 -8.23 5.44 -2.72
CA CYS A 102 -9.58 5.18 -3.25
C CYS A 102 -9.55 4.14 -4.36
N LYS A 103 -8.52 4.15 -5.19
CA LYS A 103 -8.38 3.11 -6.22
C LYS A 103 -8.17 1.74 -5.59
N ILE A 104 -7.42 1.69 -4.52
CA ILE A 104 -7.27 0.45 -3.78
C ILE A 104 -8.60 0.00 -3.22
N GLY A 105 -9.38 0.94 -2.68
CA GLY A 105 -10.71 0.62 -2.19
C GLY A 105 -11.62 0.04 -3.27
N ASP A 106 -11.56 0.62 -4.47
CA ASP A 106 -12.35 0.09 -5.59
C ASP A 106 -11.94 -1.34 -5.93
N TYR A 107 -10.63 -1.60 -5.93
CA TYR A 107 -10.12 -2.92 -6.19
C TYR A 107 -10.64 -3.92 -5.16
N LEU A 108 -10.57 -3.55 -3.89
CA LEU A 108 -11.01 -4.45 -2.82
C LEU A 108 -12.51 -4.67 -2.86
N SER A 109 -13.25 -3.62 -3.19
CA SER A 109 -14.71 -3.74 -3.29
C SER A 109 -15.10 -4.69 -4.41
N ARG A 110 -14.46 -4.57 -5.57
CA ARG A 110 -14.81 -5.38 -6.71
C ARG A 110 -14.38 -6.83 -6.55
N LYS A 111 -13.18 -7.05 -5.99
CA LYS A 111 -12.62 -8.39 -5.99
C LYS A 111 -12.94 -9.16 -4.71
N TYR A 112 -13.04 -8.48 -3.60
CA TYR A 112 -13.23 -9.14 -2.31
C TYR A 112 -14.50 -8.72 -1.61
N HIS A 113 -15.30 -7.85 -2.22
CA HIS A 113 -16.54 -7.34 -1.60
C HIS A 113 -16.26 -6.72 -0.25
N TYR A 114 -15.15 -6.01 -0.16
CA TYR A 114 -14.71 -5.40 1.08
C TYR A 114 -14.79 -3.89 0.93
N GLN A 115 -15.55 -3.23 1.81
CA GLN A 115 -15.68 -1.78 1.78
C GLN A 115 -14.72 -1.17 2.79
N LEU A 116 -13.83 -0.31 2.31
CA LEU A 116 -12.89 0.35 3.20
C LEU A 116 -13.65 1.25 4.18
N LEU A 117 -13.29 1.11 5.45
CA LEU A 117 -13.70 2.09 6.43
C LEU A 117 -12.90 3.36 6.24
N GLU A 118 -13.45 4.48 6.68
CA GLU A 118 -12.75 5.75 6.56
C GLU A 118 -11.41 5.72 7.28
N GLU A 119 -11.37 5.08 8.42
CA GLU A 119 -10.13 4.95 9.18
C GLU A 119 -9.09 4.15 8.41
N GLU A 120 -9.52 3.05 7.78
CA GLU A 120 -8.61 2.25 6.99
C GLU A 120 -8.08 3.04 5.79
N ARG A 121 -8.95 3.80 5.16
CA ARG A 121 -8.53 4.63 4.04
C ARG A 121 -7.52 5.70 4.50
N MET A 122 -7.74 6.24 5.68
CA MET A 122 -6.80 7.22 6.23
C MET A 122 -5.41 6.60 6.45
N TYR A 123 -5.36 5.42 7.04
CA TYR A 123 -4.08 4.76 7.26
C TYR A 123 -3.39 4.40 5.95
N LEU A 124 -4.16 3.94 4.97
CA LEU A 124 -3.58 3.68 3.65
C LEU A 124 -3.01 4.96 3.06
N THR A 125 -3.75 6.05 3.16
CA THR A 125 -3.30 7.34 2.63
C THR A 125 -1.97 7.75 3.25
N ILE A 126 -1.85 7.63 4.57
CA ILE A 126 -0.63 8.00 5.27
C ILE A 126 0.54 7.12 4.81
N HIS A 127 0.33 5.80 4.77
CA HIS A 127 1.40 4.90 4.39
C HIS A 127 1.81 5.09 2.94
N ILE A 128 0.85 5.31 2.06
CA ILE A 128 1.16 5.58 0.65
C ILE A 128 2.00 6.85 0.54
N ARG A 129 1.58 7.91 1.24
CA ARG A 129 2.34 9.15 1.21
C ARG A 129 3.79 8.94 1.65
N LEU A 130 3.97 8.21 2.73
CA LEU A 130 5.30 7.99 3.27
C LEU A 130 6.15 7.12 2.35
N VAL A 131 5.57 6.03 1.82
CA VAL A 131 6.36 5.13 0.99
C VAL A 131 6.70 5.78 -0.34
N VAL A 132 5.80 6.59 -0.88
CA VAL A 132 6.08 7.27 -2.14
C VAL A 132 7.18 8.30 -1.98
N ASN A 133 7.16 9.05 -0.88
CA ASN A 133 8.12 10.12 -0.69
C ASN A 133 9.45 9.65 -0.13
N LYS A 134 9.44 8.64 0.73
CA LYS A 134 10.64 8.26 1.46
C LYS A 134 11.00 6.79 1.32
N GLY A 135 10.11 5.99 0.78
CA GLY A 135 10.35 4.57 0.61
C GLY A 135 10.42 4.14 -0.84
N SER A 136 10.68 5.08 -1.75
CA SER A 136 10.75 4.75 -3.16
C SER A 136 12.08 5.22 -3.72
N LYS A 137 12.42 4.63 -4.85
CA LYS A 137 13.58 5.05 -5.61
C LYS A 137 13.15 6.13 -6.59
N MET A 138 14.05 6.49 -7.48
CA MET A 138 13.76 7.52 -8.48
C MET A 138 12.48 7.19 -9.21
N PRO A 139 11.68 8.20 -9.55
CA PRO A 139 10.50 7.95 -10.38
C PRO A 139 10.90 7.28 -11.68
N LEU A 140 10.03 6.40 -12.15
CA LEU A 140 10.29 5.71 -13.41
C LEU A 140 10.40 6.68 -14.56
N GLU A 141 9.65 7.75 -14.48
CA GLU A 141 9.61 8.73 -15.53
C GLU A 141 10.39 9.93 -15.13
N LYS A 142 11.66 9.92 -15.36
CA LYS A 142 12.51 10.98 -14.94
C LYS A 142 12.53 12.09 -15.96
N THR A 143 12.15 13.28 -15.57
CA THR A 143 12.14 14.44 -16.43
C THR A 143 13.41 15.20 -16.24
N PRO A 144 14.22 15.25 -17.23
CA PRO A 144 15.45 16.00 -17.09
C PRO A 144 15.19 17.46 -17.03
N GLU A 145 14.87 18.24 -16.81
CA GLU A 145 14.81 19.45 -16.72
C GLU A 145 15.39 20.24 -16.55
N LYS A 146 15.43 20.54 -16.79
CA LYS A 146 15.86 21.19 -16.63
C LYS A 146 16.32 21.96 -16.53
N GLY A 147 16.43 22.05 -16.59
CA GLY A 147 16.94 22.49 -16.42
C GLY A 147 17.35 23.41 -16.46
N GLY A 148 17.43 23.76 -16.52
CA GLY A 148 17.83 24.43 -16.39
C GLY A 148 18.09 25.33 -16.33
N GLN A 149 17.98 25.40 -16.14
CA GLN A 149 18.23 26.08 -15.95
C GLN A 149 18.68 26.92 -15.86
N ASN A 150 18.82 27.13 -15.93
CA ASN A 150 19.32 27.79 -15.82
C ASN A 150 19.68 28.42 -15.69
N SER A 151 19.77 28.32 -15.83
CA SER A 151 20.18 28.77 -15.58
C SER A 151 20.52 29.36 -15.47
#